data_b8a23ea1709d8c88e4f042f43ba955cb
#
_entry.id   b8a23ea1709d8c88e4f042f43ba955cb
#
_cell.length_a   1.000
_cell.length_b   1.000
_cell.length_c   1.000
_cell.angle_alpha   90.00
_cell.angle_beta   90.00
_cell.angle_gamma   90.00
#
_symmetry.space_group_name_H-M   'P 1'
#
loop_
_entity.id
_entity.type
_entity.pdbx_description
1 polymer ?
#
loop_
_entity_poly.entity_id
_entity_poly.type
_entity_poly.pdbx_seq_one_letter_code
_entity_poly.pdbx_strand_id
1 'polypeptide(L)'
;WNEVLPAERCSFVLGNPPFVGKKEQTPAQKADLAPVFAPLKGSGVLDLVAAWYIKAAEYLHAAPITRAAFVSTNSITQGEQVGVLWSWMLAKGMHIQFAHRTFNWSNEARGKAAVHCVIIGFGLEDLPGKVIYEYEDVKGEPHAVPANHINAYLTDAVDLFLESRRDPICTAPPAIYGSFALDDGHYTLDDSAYKSLVGSEPMAINFLRPFIGGEELI
;
A
#
# COMPACT_ATOMS: atom_id res chain seq x y z
N TRP A 1 -18.17 12.73 -11.23
CA TRP A 1 -19.29 12.03 -10.58
C TRP A 1 -20.53 12.93 -10.49
N ASN A 2 -20.37 14.19 -10.14
CA ASN A 2 -21.49 15.17 -10.04
C ASN A 2 -22.28 15.33 -11.35
N GLU A 3 -21.69 15.12 -12.50
CA GLU A 3 -22.35 15.14 -13.81
C GLU A 3 -23.35 13.97 -13.96
N VAL A 4 -23.07 12.84 -13.31
CA VAL A 4 -23.91 11.63 -13.35
C VAL A 4 -24.97 11.68 -12.24
N LEU A 5 -24.54 11.97 -11.02
CA LEU A 5 -25.39 12.07 -9.84
C LEU A 5 -24.84 13.17 -8.92
N PRO A 6 -25.61 14.25 -8.68
CA PRO A 6 -25.22 15.24 -7.67
C PRO A 6 -25.10 14.61 -6.28
N ALA A 7 -24.08 15.03 -5.51
CA ALA A 7 -23.76 14.42 -4.22
C ALA A 7 -24.91 14.47 -3.22
N GLU A 8 -25.72 15.53 -3.26
CA GLU A 8 -26.89 15.76 -2.39
C GLU A 8 -28.01 14.73 -2.62
N ARG A 9 -27.96 14.01 -3.75
CA ARG A 9 -28.90 12.93 -4.09
C ARG A 9 -28.33 11.55 -3.81
N CYS A 10 -27.11 11.47 -3.29
CA CYS A 10 -26.39 10.23 -3.02
C CYS A 10 -26.31 9.99 -1.52
N SER A 11 -26.73 8.83 -1.03
CA SER A 11 -26.58 8.45 0.38
C SER A 11 -25.28 7.66 0.62
N PHE A 12 -24.87 6.83 -0.35
CA PHE A 12 -23.70 5.98 -0.23
C PHE A 12 -22.94 5.88 -1.54
N VAL A 13 -21.62 5.91 -1.45
CA VAL A 13 -20.69 5.63 -2.56
C VAL A 13 -19.98 4.33 -2.24
N LEU A 14 -20.36 3.24 -2.91
CA LEU A 14 -19.78 1.92 -2.69
C LEU A 14 -19.07 1.45 -3.95
N GLY A 15 -17.91 0.80 -3.79
CA GLY A 15 -17.17 0.32 -4.96
C GLY A 15 -16.08 -0.70 -4.66
N ASN A 16 -15.72 -1.39 -5.71
CA ASN A 16 -14.51 -2.22 -5.81
C ASN A 16 -13.68 -1.67 -6.97
N PRO A 17 -12.90 -0.61 -6.75
CA PRO A 17 -12.07 0.00 -7.79
C PRO A 17 -11.00 -0.95 -8.29
N PRO A 18 -10.48 -0.76 -9.52
CA PRO A 18 -9.44 -1.62 -10.05
C PRO A 18 -8.13 -1.49 -9.26
N PHE A 19 -7.49 -2.64 -9.00
CA PHE A 19 -6.23 -2.76 -8.25
C PHE A 19 -5.06 -2.77 -9.24
N VAL A 20 -4.40 -1.64 -9.42
CA VAL A 20 -3.21 -1.51 -10.25
C VAL A 20 -2.13 -0.81 -9.44
N GLY A 21 -1.08 -1.56 -9.11
CA GLY A 21 0.07 -1.05 -8.36
C GLY A 21 0.82 0.05 -9.13
N LYS A 22 1.45 0.98 -8.44
CA LYS A 22 2.15 2.12 -9.05
C LYS A 22 3.15 1.74 -10.16
N LYS A 23 3.78 0.57 -10.04
CA LYS A 23 4.75 0.06 -11.02
C LYS A 23 4.10 -0.50 -12.27
N GLU A 24 2.86 -0.93 -12.17
CA GLU A 24 2.09 -1.59 -13.23
C GLU A 24 1.20 -0.63 -14.02
N GLN A 25 1.09 0.62 -13.55
CA GLN A 25 0.29 1.65 -14.22
C GLN A 25 0.88 2.00 -15.59
N THR A 26 0.03 1.93 -16.61
CA THR A 26 0.37 2.37 -17.96
C THR A 26 0.57 3.88 -18.04
N PRO A 27 1.25 4.41 -19.07
CA PRO A 27 1.37 5.85 -19.28
C PRO A 27 0.01 6.56 -19.38
N ALA A 28 -0.99 5.95 -19.99
CA ALA A 28 -2.35 6.49 -20.08
C ALA A 28 -3.00 6.60 -18.69
N GLN A 29 -2.94 5.54 -17.88
CA GLN A 29 -3.44 5.58 -16.51
C GLN A 29 -2.74 6.64 -15.66
N LYS A 30 -1.43 6.79 -15.78
CA LYS A 30 -0.68 7.85 -15.08
C LYS A 30 -1.14 9.26 -15.52
N ALA A 31 -1.42 9.45 -16.81
CA ALA A 31 -1.94 10.71 -17.32
C ALA A 31 -3.34 11.03 -16.76
N ASP A 32 -4.23 10.01 -16.68
CA ASP A 32 -5.56 10.15 -16.10
C ASP A 32 -5.53 10.41 -14.59
N LEU A 33 -4.55 9.84 -13.88
CA LEU A 33 -4.38 10.01 -12.44
C LEU A 33 -3.75 11.36 -12.05
N ALA A 34 -2.92 11.93 -12.92
CA ALA A 34 -2.17 13.15 -12.63
C ALA A 34 -3.05 14.31 -12.12
N PRO A 35 -4.20 14.66 -12.74
CA PRO A 35 -5.07 15.71 -12.22
C PRO A 35 -5.72 15.36 -10.86
N VAL A 36 -6.03 14.07 -10.62
CA VAL A 36 -6.62 13.61 -9.36
C VAL A 36 -5.59 13.66 -8.23
N PHE A 37 -4.36 13.30 -8.51
CA PHE A 37 -3.28 13.28 -7.54
C PHE A 37 -2.57 14.64 -7.36
N ALA A 38 -2.89 15.63 -8.18
CA ALA A 38 -2.25 16.96 -8.13
C ALA A 38 -2.24 17.62 -6.74
N PRO A 39 -3.27 17.46 -5.88
CA PRO A 39 -3.26 18.05 -4.54
C PRO A 39 -2.30 17.36 -3.56
N LEU A 40 -1.78 16.17 -3.87
CA LEU A 40 -0.98 15.35 -2.97
C LEU A 40 0.51 15.43 -3.27
N LYS A 41 1.30 15.87 -2.29
CA LYS A 41 2.76 15.75 -2.34
C LYS A 41 3.17 14.28 -2.24
N GLY A 42 4.10 13.82 -3.09
CA GLY A 42 4.60 12.45 -3.04
C GLY A 42 3.66 11.40 -3.64
N SER A 43 2.65 11.79 -4.40
CA SER A 43 1.64 10.90 -4.98
C SER A 43 2.18 9.80 -5.90
N GLY A 44 3.44 9.88 -6.35
CA GLY A 44 4.09 8.84 -7.17
C GLY A 44 4.22 7.47 -6.50
N VAL A 45 3.92 7.35 -5.21
CA VAL A 45 3.88 6.05 -4.50
C VAL A 45 2.49 5.41 -4.51
N LEU A 46 1.46 6.12 -4.95
CA LEU A 46 0.07 5.69 -4.82
C LEU A 46 -0.33 4.69 -5.92
N ASP A 47 -1.05 3.68 -5.51
CA ASP A 47 -1.74 2.76 -6.41
C ASP A 47 -2.99 3.43 -7.01
N LEU A 48 -3.47 2.90 -8.13
CA LEU A 48 -4.60 3.47 -8.87
C LEU A 48 -5.86 3.59 -8.00
N VAL A 49 -6.10 2.63 -7.11
CA VAL A 49 -7.26 2.63 -6.19
C VAL A 49 -7.34 3.88 -5.31
N ALA A 50 -6.21 4.50 -4.95
CA ALA A 50 -6.17 5.71 -4.14
C ALA A 50 -6.93 6.90 -4.77
N ALA A 51 -7.02 6.95 -6.10
CA ALA A 51 -7.76 7.99 -6.79
C ALA A 51 -9.26 7.98 -6.46
N TRP A 52 -9.85 6.81 -6.18
CA TRP A 52 -11.25 6.71 -5.76
C TRP A 52 -11.48 7.34 -4.39
N TYR A 53 -10.54 7.16 -3.46
CA TYR A 53 -10.60 7.80 -2.14
C TYR A 53 -10.58 9.33 -2.26
N ILE A 54 -9.68 9.87 -3.08
CA ILE A 54 -9.58 11.31 -3.29
C ILE A 54 -10.86 11.86 -3.93
N LYS A 55 -11.34 11.22 -5.01
CA LYS A 55 -12.57 11.64 -5.68
C LYS A 55 -13.80 11.50 -4.78
N ALA A 56 -13.86 10.46 -3.94
CA ALA A 56 -14.93 10.33 -2.96
C ALA A 56 -14.85 11.45 -1.92
N ALA A 57 -13.69 11.74 -1.36
CA ALA A 57 -13.53 12.83 -0.41
C ALA A 57 -13.99 14.16 -0.98
N GLU A 58 -13.60 14.50 -2.21
CA GLU A 58 -14.06 15.70 -2.92
C GLU A 58 -15.58 15.70 -3.11
N TYR A 59 -16.16 14.56 -3.47
CA TYR A 59 -17.59 14.41 -3.69
C TYR A 59 -18.39 14.54 -2.40
N LEU A 60 -17.92 13.96 -1.29
CA LEU A 60 -18.58 14.00 0.01
C LEU A 60 -18.61 15.42 0.61
N HIS A 61 -17.69 16.29 0.26
CA HIS A 61 -17.72 17.69 0.72
C HIS A 61 -18.97 18.46 0.29
N ALA A 62 -19.58 18.08 -0.83
CA ALA A 62 -20.84 18.69 -1.27
C ALA A 62 -22.06 18.14 -0.50
N ALA A 63 -21.96 16.94 0.10
CA ALA A 63 -23.03 16.31 0.86
C ALA A 63 -22.45 15.57 2.08
N PRO A 64 -22.22 16.27 3.21
CA PRO A 64 -21.49 15.73 4.36
C PRO A 64 -22.10 14.48 5.00
N ILE A 65 -23.40 14.24 4.85
CA ILE A 65 -24.07 13.04 5.36
C ILE A 65 -23.85 11.80 4.50
N THR A 66 -23.35 11.97 3.27
CA THR A 66 -23.02 10.86 2.36
C THR A 66 -21.79 10.12 2.87
N ARG A 67 -21.78 8.81 2.76
CA ARG A 67 -20.67 7.94 3.21
C ARG A 67 -20.13 7.16 2.05
N ALA A 68 -18.85 6.85 2.12
CA ALA A 68 -18.20 6.00 1.11
C ALA A 68 -17.60 4.75 1.73
N ALA A 69 -17.57 3.65 0.96
CA ALA A 69 -16.84 2.46 1.34
C ALA A 69 -16.24 1.77 0.10
N PHE A 70 -14.97 1.43 0.17
CA PHE A 70 -14.26 0.78 -0.92
C PHE A 70 -13.55 -0.48 -0.48
N VAL A 71 -13.58 -1.48 -1.35
CA VAL A 71 -12.61 -2.58 -1.33
C VAL A 71 -11.33 -2.10 -1.95
N SER A 72 -10.20 -2.40 -1.35
CA SER A 72 -8.88 -1.95 -1.81
C SER A 72 -7.81 -2.99 -1.51
N THR A 73 -6.69 -2.92 -2.20
CA THR A 73 -5.50 -3.64 -1.75
C THR A 73 -5.06 -3.11 -0.38
N ASN A 74 -4.51 -3.97 0.46
CA ASN A 74 -4.05 -3.58 1.80
C ASN A 74 -2.86 -2.59 1.76
N SER A 75 -2.22 -2.41 0.62
CA SER A 75 -1.12 -1.45 0.40
C SER A 75 -1.48 -0.01 0.79
N ILE A 76 -2.75 0.40 0.67
CA ILE A 76 -3.19 1.75 1.06
C ILE A 76 -3.17 1.99 2.58
N THR A 77 -3.07 0.94 3.37
CA THR A 77 -2.98 0.97 4.84
C THR A 77 -1.60 0.57 5.34
N GLN A 78 -0.61 0.50 4.45
CA GLN A 78 0.76 0.05 4.75
C GLN A 78 1.79 0.91 4.02
N GLY A 79 3.00 0.94 4.58
CA GLY A 79 4.16 1.61 3.97
C GLY A 79 3.96 3.09 3.67
N GLU A 80 4.56 3.55 2.58
CA GLU A 80 4.61 4.97 2.21
C GLU A 80 3.25 5.53 1.76
N GLN A 81 2.35 4.69 1.26
CA GLN A 81 1.04 5.15 0.77
C GLN A 81 0.18 5.73 1.90
N VAL A 82 0.31 5.20 3.11
CA VAL A 82 -0.45 5.67 4.28
C VAL A 82 -0.18 7.15 4.55
N GLY A 83 1.08 7.52 4.63
CA GLY A 83 1.47 8.91 4.90
C GLY A 83 1.00 9.88 3.81
N VAL A 84 0.97 9.46 2.55
CA VAL A 84 0.56 10.32 1.44
C VAL A 84 -0.97 10.42 1.33
N LEU A 85 -1.66 9.29 1.29
CA LEU A 85 -3.11 9.27 1.09
C LEU A 85 -3.86 9.77 2.34
N TRP A 86 -3.59 9.15 3.48
CA TRP A 86 -4.41 9.36 4.67
C TRP A 86 -4.12 10.67 5.40
N SER A 87 -2.89 11.21 5.33
CA SER A 87 -2.64 12.55 5.84
C SER A 87 -3.51 13.59 5.11
N TRP A 88 -3.66 13.43 3.78
CA TRP A 88 -4.54 14.30 2.99
C TRP A 88 -6.03 14.05 3.30
N MET A 89 -6.46 12.79 3.38
CA MET A 89 -7.84 12.43 3.71
C MET A 89 -8.28 13.00 5.07
N LEU A 90 -7.45 12.83 6.11
CA LEU A 90 -7.75 13.35 7.44
C LEU A 90 -7.67 14.89 7.48
N ALA A 91 -6.73 15.52 6.78
CA ALA A 91 -6.69 16.98 6.64
C ALA A 91 -7.93 17.54 5.92
N LYS A 92 -8.61 16.71 5.11
CA LYS A 92 -9.92 17.03 4.51
C LYS A 92 -11.10 16.69 5.42
N GLY A 93 -10.88 16.33 6.68
CA GLY A 93 -11.93 16.01 7.64
C GLY A 93 -12.60 14.66 7.44
N MET A 94 -11.97 13.74 6.69
CA MET A 94 -12.49 12.38 6.56
C MET A 94 -12.20 11.56 7.81
N HIS A 95 -13.19 10.82 8.30
CA HIS A 95 -13.08 9.90 9.42
C HIS A 95 -13.36 8.48 8.94
N ILE A 96 -12.53 7.52 9.35
CA ILE A 96 -12.81 6.10 9.12
C ILE A 96 -13.88 5.69 10.12
N GLN A 97 -14.99 5.14 9.61
CA GLN A 97 -16.17 4.78 10.38
C GLN A 97 -16.26 3.27 10.68
N PHE A 98 -15.78 2.46 9.74
CA PHE A 98 -15.55 1.04 9.95
C PHE A 98 -14.43 0.55 9.03
N ALA A 99 -13.83 -0.58 9.38
CA ALA A 99 -12.82 -1.20 8.53
C ALA A 99 -12.85 -2.72 8.64
N HIS A 100 -12.65 -3.41 7.52
CA HIS A 100 -12.19 -4.78 7.51
C HIS A 100 -10.68 -4.78 7.35
N ARG A 101 -9.96 -5.36 8.29
CA ARG A 101 -8.51 -5.57 8.20
C ARG A 101 -8.18 -6.56 7.10
N THR A 102 -6.92 -6.77 6.86
CA THR A 102 -6.47 -7.60 5.75
C THR A 102 -7.13 -8.98 5.73
N PHE A 103 -7.76 -9.29 4.61
CA PHE A 103 -8.33 -10.60 4.29
C PHE A 103 -8.02 -11.01 2.85
N ASN A 104 -8.13 -12.30 2.57
CA ASN A 104 -7.94 -12.81 1.22
C ASN A 104 -9.22 -12.64 0.39
N TRP A 105 -9.12 -11.82 -0.65
CA TRP A 105 -10.18 -11.79 -1.66
C TRP A 105 -10.03 -12.99 -2.59
N SER A 106 -10.89 -13.99 -2.47
CA SER A 106 -10.95 -15.11 -3.39
C SER A 106 -12.00 -14.85 -4.47
N ASN A 107 -11.58 -14.70 -5.72
CA ASN A 107 -12.49 -14.83 -6.84
C ASN A 107 -12.63 -16.32 -7.19
N GLU A 108 -13.85 -16.79 -7.45
CA GLU A 108 -14.14 -18.15 -7.94
C GLU A 108 -13.52 -18.44 -9.32
N ALA A 109 -12.93 -17.43 -9.98
CA ALA A 109 -12.22 -17.59 -11.25
C ALA A 109 -10.89 -18.34 -11.04
N ARG A 110 -10.80 -19.54 -11.63
CA ARG A 110 -9.60 -20.39 -11.61
C ARG A 110 -8.36 -19.62 -12.05
N GLY A 111 -7.29 -19.65 -11.25
CA GLY A 111 -5.93 -19.24 -11.62
C GLY A 111 -5.53 -17.80 -11.30
N LYS A 112 -6.28 -17.04 -10.49
CA LYS A 112 -5.81 -15.73 -10.01
C LYS A 112 -5.21 -15.84 -8.60
N ALA A 113 -4.06 -15.19 -8.40
CA ALA A 113 -3.43 -15.04 -7.11
C ALA A 113 -4.41 -14.41 -6.11
N ALA A 114 -4.46 -14.94 -4.88
CA ALA A 114 -5.22 -14.33 -3.81
C ALA A 114 -4.66 -12.92 -3.54
N VAL A 115 -5.51 -11.91 -3.59
CA VAL A 115 -5.14 -10.53 -3.30
C VAL A 115 -5.51 -10.21 -1.86
N HIS A 116 -4.55 -9.68 -1.10
CA HIS A 116 -4.82 -9.19 0.24
C HIS A 116 -5.57 -7.85 0.16
N CYS A 117 -6.82 -7.86 0.59
CA CYS A 117 -7.71 -6.71 0.56
C CYS A 117 -8.02 -6.17 1.94
N VAL A 118 -8.48 -4.94 1.95
CA VAL A 118 -9.15 -4.27 3.07
C VAL A 118 -10.47 -3.69 2.57
N ILE A 119 -11.43 -3.46 3.48
CA ILE A 119 -12.61 -2.64 3.20
C ILE A 119 -12.58 -1.47 4.17
N ILE A 120 -12.76 -0.27 3.66
CA ILE A 120 -12.71 0.93 4.50
C ILE A 120 -13.94 1.79 4.21
N GLY A 121 -14.75 1.99 5.25
CA GLY A 121 -15.87 2.91 5.23
C GLY A 121 -15.49 4.23 5.90
N PHE A 122 -15.77 5.34 5.23
CA PHE A 122 -15.39 6.67 5.69
C PHE A 122 -16.41 7.74 5.31
N GLY A 123 -16.34 8.88 5.98
CA GLY A 123 -17.17 10.05 5.74
C GLY A 123 -16.69 11.26 6.51
N LEU A 124 -17.39 12.39 6.36
CA LEU A 124 -17.08 13.65 7.07
C LEU A 124 -17.56 13.65 8.52
N GLU A 125 -18.55 12.84 8.85
CA GLU A 125 -19.06 12.76 10.22
C GLU A 125 -18.21 11.81 11.05
N ASP A 126 -17.77 12.26 12.22
CA ASP A 126 -17.12 11.42 13.23
C ASP A 126 -18.18 10.67 14.04
N LEU A 127 -18.58 9.51 13.54
CA LEU A 127 -19.64 8.72 14.13
C LEU A 127 -19.17 7.91 15.35
N PRO A 128 -20.00 7.79 16.39
CA PRO A 128 -19.76 6.85 17.47
C PRO A 128 -20.01 5.40 17.01
N GLY A 129 -19.50 4.44 17.80
CA GLY A 129 -19.74 3.02 17.53
C GLY A 129 -19.02 2.49 16.31
N LYS A 130 -17.79 2.96 16.07
CA LYS A 130 -16.89 2.44 15.05
C LYS A 130 -16.58 0.97 15.28
N VAL A 131 -16.37 0.22 14.20
CA VAL A 131 -16.07 -1.22 14.26
C VAL A 131 -14.90 -1.55 13.35
N ILE A 132 -13.97 -2.32 13.89
CA ILE A 132 -12.92 -2.99 13.11
C ILE A 132 -13.29 -4.48 13.02
N TYR A 133 -13.33 -4.99 11.80
CA TYR A 133 -13.52 -6.42 11.54
C TYR A 133 -12.15 -7.07 11.40
N GLU A 134 -11.81 -7.92 12.35
CA GLU A 134 -10.53 -8.63 12.40
C GLU A 134 -10.70 -10.08 11.96
N TYR A 135 -9.64 -10.64 11.37
CA TYR A 135 -9.60 -12.01 10.86
C TYR A 135 -8.47 -12.76 11.58
N GLU A 136 -8.79 -13.83 12.30
CA GLU A 136 -7.77 -14.73 12.88
C GLU A 136 -7.02 -15.49 11.80
N ASP A 137 -7.74 -15.91 10.76
CA ASP A 137 -7.19 -16.41 9.50
C ASP A 137 -7.71 -15.52 8.37
N VAL A 138 -6.83 -15.03 7.53
CA VAL A 138 -7.16 -14.18 6.37
C VAL A 138 -8.20 -14.79 5.40
N LYS A 139 -8.47 -16.09 5.52
CA LYS A 139 -9.51 -16.83 4.80
C LYS A 139 -10.75 -17.13 5.64
N GLY A 140 -10.70 -16.78 6.93
CA GLY A 140 -11.76 -17.06 7.89
C GLY A 140 -12.86 -16.01 7.90
N GLU A 141 -13.83 -16.22 8.80
CA GLU A 141 -14.88 -15.23 9.06
C GLU A 141 -14.34 -14.11 9.96
N PRO A 142 -14.76 -12.86 9.71
CA PRO A 142 -14.37 -11.75 10.56
C PRO A 142 -15.11 -11.75 11.89
N HIS A 143 -14.45 -11.28 12.93
CA HIS A 143 -15.09 -10.90 14.18
C HIS A 143 -15.06 -9.37 14.37
N ALA A 144 -16.15 -8.83 14.91
CA ALA A 144 -16.31 -7.39 15.10
C ALA A 144 -15.67 -6.97 16.43
N VAL A 145 -14.76 -5.99 16.35
CA VAL A 145 -14.10 -5.37 17.50
C VAL A 145 -14.55 -3.91 17.58
N PRO A 146 -15.24 -3.48 18.64
CA PRO A 146 -15.59 -2.08 18.82
C PRO A 146 -14.34 -1.21 18.92
N ALA A 147 -14.41 -0.01 18.31
CA ALA A 147 -13.33 0.95 18.32
C ALA A 147 -13.85 2.37 18.62
N ASN A 148 -13.05 3.16 19.31
CA ASN A 148 -13.35 4.57 19.55
C ASN A 148 -12.85 5.45 18.40
N HIS A 149 -11.68 5.09 17.86
CA HIS A 149 -11.06 5.76 16.75
C HIS A 149 -10.42 4.72 15.83
N ILE A 150 -10.51 4.91 14.52
CA ILE A 150 -9.85 4.03 13.56
C ILE A 150 -8.86 4.88 12.78
N ASN A 151 -7.57 4.61 12.97
CA ASN A 151 -6.50 5.30 12.27
C ASN A 151 -6.23 4.70 10.87
N ALA A 152 -5.34 5.30 10.13
CA ALA A 152 -4.97 4.91 8.77
C ALA A 152 -4.35 3.50 8.66
N TYR A 153 -3.89 2.91 9.75
CA TYR A 153 -3.37 1.54 9.82
C TYR A 153 -4.45 0.52 10.23
N LEU A 154 -5.71 0.97 10.29
CA LEU A 154 -6.88 0.21 10.70
C LEU A 154 -6.75 -0.39 12.11
N THR A 155 -6.29 0.43 13.05
CA THR A 155 -6.19 0.11 14.48
C THR A 155 -6.90 1.16 15.32
N ASP A 156 -7.42 0.76 16.49
CA ASP A 156 -7.99 1.70 17.48
C ASP A 156 -6.85 2.40 18.22
N ALA A 157 -6.33 3.46 17.60
CA ALA A 157 -5.22 4.24 18.12
C ALA A 157 -5.24 5.65 17.50
N VAL A 158 -4.46 6.57 18.08
CA VAL A 158 -4.28 7.92 17.55
C VAL A 158 -3.71 7.92 16.13
N ASP A 159 -4.01 8.96 15.37
CA ASP A 159 -3.45 9.13 14.05
C ASP A 159 -1.96 9.43 14.13
N LEU A 160 -1.17 8.57 13.53
CA LEU A 160 0.27 8.70 13.41
C LEU A 160 0.68 8.34 11.99
N PHE A 161 1.47 9.19 11.34
CA PHE A 161 2.00 8.92 10.01
C PHE A 161 3.51 8.72 10.07
N LEU A 162 3.95 7.59 9.51
CA LEU A 162 5.36 7.30 9.30
C LEU A 162 5.74 7.78 7.91
N GLU A 163 6.45 8.89 7.84
CA GLU A 163 6.99 9.41 6.61
C GLU A 163 8.35 8.77 6.30
N SER A 164 8.64 8.62 5.01
CA SER A 164 9.99 8.22 4.55
C SER A 164 11.00 9.30 4.97
N ARG A 165 12.05 8.90 5.66
CA ARG A 165 13.08 9.82 6.16
C ARG A 165 14.48 9.23 5.99
N ARG A 166 15.45 10.11 5.90
CA ARG A 166 16.85 9.73 5.77
C ARG A 166 17.46 9.32 7.12
N ASP A 167 17.07 10.01 8.18
CA ASP A 167 17.63 9.80 9.51
C ASP A 167 16.63 9.08 10.43
N PRO A 168 17.09 8.17 11.31
CA PRO A 168 16.22 7.48 12.25
C PRO A 168 15.59 8.46 13.27
N ILE A 169 14.40 8.11 13.80
CA ILE A 169 13.70 8.90 14.82
C ILE A 169 14.42 8.81 16.19
N CYS A 170 15.11 7.70 16.43
CA CYS A 170 15.83 7.42 17.67
C CYS A 170 17.34 7.33 17.42
N THR A 171 18.12 7.27 18.49
CA THR A 171 19.57 7.03 18.42
C THR A 171 19.82 5.57 18.04
N ALA A 172 19.74 5.27 16.75
CA ALA A 172 20.02 3.96 16.17
C ALA A 172 21.13 4.09 15.15
N PRO A 173 21.94 3.04 14.94
CA PRO A 173 22.86 3.01 13.82
C PRO A 173 22.12 3.21 12.49
N PRO A 174 22.70 3.94 11.53
CA PRO A 174 22.07 4.11 10.21
C PRO A 174 21.91 2.76 9.52
N ALA A 175 20.75 2.51 8.94
CA ALA A 175 20.56 1.41 8.02
C ALA A 175 21.24 1.79 6.70
N ILE A 176 22.24 1.03 6.31
CA ILE A 176 22.93 1.21 5.04
C ILE A 176 22.62 0.04 4.12
N TYR A 177 22.61 0.32 2.84
CA TYR A 177 22.48 -0.72 1.82
C TYR A 177 23.72 -1.61 1.89
N GLY A 178 23.55 -2.91 1.95
CA GLY A 178 24.65 -3.87 1.85
C GLY A 178 25.28 -3.88 0.45
N SER A 179 26.36 -4.60 0.29
CA SER A 179 26.94 -4.84 -1.04
C SER A 179 25.95 -5.60 -1.91
N PHE A 180 25.65 -5.06 -3.08
CA PHE A 180 24.77 -5.67 -4.05
C PHE A 180 25.44 -5.63 -5.42
N ALA A 181 25.62 -6.80 -6.03
CA ALA A 181 26.17 -6.90 -7.38
C ALA A 181 25.08 -6.48 -8.38
N LEU A 182 25.27 -5.31 -9.02
CA LEU A 182 24.46 -4.83 -10.16
C LEU A 182 25.25 -5.07 -11.44
N ASP A 183 25.39 -6.29 -11.85
CA ASP A 183 26.36 -6.73 -12.85
C ASP A 183 25.78 -7.73 -13.87
N ASP A 184 24.44 -7.88 -13.88
CA ASP A 184 23.74 -8.87 -14.70
C ASP A 184 24.23 -10.32 -14.52
N GLY A 185 24.83 -10.63 -13.35
CA GLY A 185 25.37 -11.94 -13.01
C GLY A 185 26.79 -12.21 -13.52
N HIS A 186 27.49 -11.19 -14.02
CA HIS A 186 28.84 -11.38 -14.58
C HIS A 186 29.96 -11.44 -13.52
N TYR A 187 29.76 -10.89 -12.32
CA TYR A 187 30.75 -10.92 -11.22
C TYR A 187 30.48 -12.02 -10.19
N THR A 188 29.35 -12.67 -10.27
CA THR A 188 29.04 -13.83 -9.44
C THR A 188 29.24 -15.11 -10.25
N LEU A 189 30.06 -16.01 -9.73
CA LEU A 189 30.38 -17.29 -10.38
C LEU A 189 29.77 -18.44 -9.57
N ASP A 190 29.10 -19.35 -10.24
CA ASP A 190 28.79 -20.66 -9.67
C ASP A 190 30.02 -21.54 -9.60
N ASP A 191 29.95 -22.71 -8.95
CA ASP A 191 31.05 -23.66 -8.78
C ASP A 191 31.65 -24.13 -10.13
N SER A 192 30.84 -24.25 -11.16
CA SER A 192 31.27 -24.68 -12.50
C SER A 192 32.06 -23.58 -13.19
N ALA A 193 31.53 -22.37 -13.21
CA ALA A 193 32.19 -21.19 -13.77
C ALA A 193 33.48 -20.87 -13.02
N TYR A 194 33.50 -21.00 -11.69
CA TYR A 194 34.69 -20.84 -10.86
C TYR A 194 35.79 -21.83 -11.26
N LYS A 195 35.48 -23.12 -11.33
CA LYS A 195 36.44 -24.16 -11.72
C LYS A 195 36.99 -23.97 -13.14
N SER A 196 36.11 -23.57 -14.06
CA SER A 196 36.51 -23.30 -15.45
C SER A 196 37.44 -22.10 -15.53
N LEU A 197 37.10 -21.00 -14.83
CA LEU A 197 37.94 -19.79 -14.84
C LEU A 197 39.31 -20.04 -14.21
N VAL A 198 39.36 -20.67 -13.04
CA VAL A 198 40.65 -20.97 -12.37
C VAL A 198 41.48 -21.99 -13.15
N GLY A 199 40.82 -22.90 -13.88
CA GLY A 199 41.53 -23.87 -14.75
C GLY A 199 42.15 -23.21 -15.98
N SER A 200 41.50 -22.24 -16.57
CA SER A 200 42.04 -21.52 -17.72
C SER A 200 42.99 -20.37 -17.32
N GLU A 201 42.74 -19.72 -16.21
CA GLU A 201 43.49 -18.55 -15.71
C GLU A 201 43.82 -18.75 -14.22
N PRO A 202 44.86 -19.50 -13.86
CA PRO A 202 45.17 -19.80 -12.46
C PRO A 202 45.39 -18.58 -11.56
N MET A 203 45.85 -17.48 -12.11
CA MET A 203 46.05 -16.23 -11.36
C MET A 203 44.74 -15.56 -10.94
N ALA A 204 43.62 -15.92 -11.56
CA ALA A 204 42.29 -15.39 -11.21
C ALA A 204 41.92 -15.67 -9.75
N ILE A 205 42.40 -16.74 -9.15
CA ILE A 205 42.14 -17.11 -7.75
C ILE A 205 42.51 -16.00 -6.76
N ASN A 206 43.48 -15.15 -7.09
CA ASN A 206 43.89 -14.03 -6.23
C ASN A 206 42.84 -12.92 -6.15
N PHE A 207 41.94 -12.86 -7.11
CA PHE A 207 40.90 -11.81 -7.24
C PHE A 207 39.51 -12.34 -6.84
N LEU A 208 39.34 -13.64 -6.77
CA LEU A 208 38.05 -14.23 -6.38
C LEU A 208 37.87 -14.22 -4.86
N ARG A 209 36.65 -14.00 -4.44
CA ARG A 209 36.25 -13.99 -3.01
C ARG A 209 34.93 -14.75 -2.86
N PRO A 210 34.73 -15.44 -1.73
CA PRO A 210 33.44 -16.02 -1.43
C PRO A 210 32.36 -14.90 -1.39
N PHE A 211 31.25 -15.12 -2.08
CA PHE A 211 30.06 -14.28 -1.98
C PHE A 211 29.07 -14.99 -1.04
N ILE A 212 28.69 -14.28 0.02
CA ILE A 212 27.75 -14.79 1.03
C ILE A 212 26.52 -13.88 0.96
N GLY A 213 25.39 -14.42 0.53
CA GLY A 213 24.10 -13.79 0.51
C GLY A 213 23.25 -14.10 1.76
N GLY A 214 22.01 -13.68 1.76
CA GLY A 214 21.08 -13.96 2.85
C GLY A 214 20.72 -15.43 2.98
N GLU A 215 20.74 -16.18 1.88
CA GLU A 215 20.41 -17.61 1.86
C GLU A 215 21.50 -18.47 2.52
N GLU A 216 22.75 -18.04 2.46
CA GLU A 216 23.88 -18.74 3.08
C GLU A 216 24.04 -18.38 4.57
N LEU A 217 23.33 -17.38 5.06
CA LEU A 217 23.37 -16.91 6.45
C LEU A 217 22.22 -17.44 7.32
N ILE A 218 21.18 -17.99 6.71
CA ILE A 218 19.98 -18.55 7.37
C ILE A 218 20.03 -20.05 7.34
#